data_1eed05d516609533e86d467276230375
#
_entry.id   1eed05d516609533e86d467276230375
#
_cell.length_a   1.000
_cell.length_b   1.000
_cell.length_c   1.000
_cell.angle_alpha   90.00
_cell.angle_beta   90.00
_cell.angle_gamma   90.00
#
_symmetry.space_group_name_H-M   'P 1'
#
loop_
_entity.id
_entity.type
_entity.pdbx_description
1 polymer ?
#
loop_
_entity_poly.entity_id
_entity_poly.type
_entity_poly.pdbx_seq_one_letter_code
_entity_poly.pdbx_strand_id
1 'polypeptide(L)'
;MTNDCISMSMELPLAPNPRGKIVPKVFPDKQIEEEAFRLSEVIKQPKRWTVEHCKTIAPYTLEINQLKKEKEVYLIAHSYQTPDIVYGVADEVSDSYSLSKSARDAEEQIILFSSVRFMAETAKILSPDKLVLHPSPEAGCSLSESITAQDVRNLKEKYPGVPVACYINTTAEVKAEVDVCVTSSNYLKICEKLPGEKLIFVPDKFMGEHLQNSLRGKKEVIIYDGVCEVHALFTGEKVLSWKQRAKNIGIDLQVLSHPECAADVLEESDIIGSSEVLIKESIRLGQEGMTDIMLITECGTADRVMAETEEELNILGTCVMCRHMKTTLLEDILQALREPRAEQIIELEQEIIEKAKFSLDEMFRYAEL
;
A
#
# COMPACT_ATOMS: atom_id res chain seq x y z
N MET A 1 -34.62 4.85 4.25
CA MET A 1 -34.01 6.14 4.54
C MET A 1 -32.80 6.26 3.64
N THR A 2 -32.78 7.23 2.79
CA THR A 2 -31.86 7.38 1.65
C THR A 2 -30.41 7.44 2.12
N ASN A 3 -29.57 6.64 1.46
CA ASN A 3 -28.10 6.66 1.57
C ASN A 3 -27.55 8.01 1.13
N ASP A 4 -27.64 9.01 1.99
CA ASP A 4 -26.82 10.21 1.90
C ASP A 4 -25.48 9.94 2.62
N CYS A 5 -24.65 9.06 2.04
CA CYS A 5 -23.24 9.36 2.05
C CYS A 5 -23.12 10.76 1.50
N ILE A 6 -22.76 11.72 2.33
CA ILE A 6 -22.35 13.04 1.88
C ILE A 6 -21.24 12.80 0.89
N SER A 7 -21.60 12.71 -0.39
CA SER A 7 -20.68 12.86 -1.48
C SER A 7 -20.20 14.31 -1.43
N MET A 8 -19.22 14.58 -0.58
CA MET A 8 -18.25 15.57 -0.99
C MET A 8 -17.57 14.94 -2.20
N SER A 9 -18.17 15.18 -3.37
CA SER A 9 -17.45 15.16 -4.62
C SER A 9 -16.37 16.24 -4.50
N MET A 10 -15.31 15.95 -3.78
CA MET A 10 -14.03 16.54 -4.08
C MET A 10 -13.72 15.98 -5.48
N GLU A 11 -14.07 16.75 -6.51
CA GLU A 11 -13.29 16.75 -7.73
C GLU A 11 -11.86 16.95 -7.23
N LEU A 12 -11.11 15.83 -7.11
CA LEU A 12 -9.67 15.93 -6.99
C LEU A 12 -9.27 16.81 -8.15
N PRO A 13 -8.63 17.99 -7.91
CA PRO A 13 -8.05 18.70 -9.01
C PRO A 13 -7.12 17.66 -9.66
N LEU A 14 -7.48 17.23 -10.88
CA LEU A 14 -6.53 16.54 -11.75
C LEU A 14 -5.33 17.48 -11.74
N ALA A 15 -4.28 17.06 -11.05
CA ALA A 15 -3.03 17.80 -11.05
C ALA A 15 -2.73 18.02 -12.53
N PRO A 16 -2.54 19.26 -13.00
CA PRO A 16 -2.28 19.49 -14.41
C PRO A 16 -1.08 18.64 -14.75
N ASN A 17 -1.23 17.68 -15.67
CA ASN A 17 -0.14 16.83 -16.10
C ASN A 17 0.93 17.76 -16.71
N PRO A 18 2.03 18.10 -15.99
CA PRO A 18 3.02 19.06 -16.47
C PRO A 18 3.84 18.49 -17.64
N ARG A 19 3.56 17.26 -18.07
CA ARG A 19 4.39 16.44 -18.95
C ARG A 19 3.84 16.25 -20.35
N GLY A 20 2.80 17.00 -20.73
CA GLY A 20 2.10 16.82 -22.00
C GLY A 20 1.14 15.61 -21.93
N LYS A 21 -0.02 15.70 -22.54
CA LYS A 21 -0.98 14.61 -22.61
C LYS A 21 -0.40 13.47 -23.42
N ILE A 22 -0.10 12.35 -22.76
CA ILE A 22 0.22 11.11 -23.43
C ILE A 22 -1.10 10.56 -23.96
N VAL A 23 -1.21 10.47 -25.27
CA VAL A 23 -2.40 9.94 -25.92
C VAL A 23 -2.16 8.49 -26.28
N PRO A 24 -3.05 7.56 -25.91
CA PRO A 24 -2.93 6.15 -26.29
C PRO A 24 -3.14 5.98 -27.80
N LYS A 25 -2.77 4.81 -28.31
CA LYS A 25 -3.08 4.41 -29.70
C LYS A 25 -4.59 4.40 -29.93
N VAL A 26 -4.99 4.57 -31.17
CA VAL A 26 -6.39 4.43 -31.58
C VAL A 26 -6.70 2.94 -31.73
N PHE A 27 -7.76 2.49 -31.08
CA PHE A 27 -8.29 1.14 -31.14
C PHE A 27 -9.65 1.13 -31.86
N PRO A 28 -10.07 0.03 -32.49
CA PRO A 28 -11.43 -0.11 -33.02
C PRO A 28 -12.48 0.04 -31.92
N ASP A 29 -13.60 0.72 -32.22
CA ASP A 29 -14.68 0.96 -31.26
C ASP A 29 -15.14 -0.30 -30.54
N LYS A 30 -15.23 -1.43 -31.25
CA LYS A 30 -15.59 -2.73 -30.66
C LYS A 30 -14.62 -3.14 -29.54
N GLN A 31 -13.31 -2.96 -29.71
CA GLN A 31 -12.33 -3.31 -28.68
C GLN A 31 -12.44 -2.38 -27.46
N ILE A 32 -12.69 -1.09 -27.71
CA ILE A 32 -12.93 -0.11 -26.64
C ILE A 32 -14.18 -0.48 -25.84
N GLU A 33 -15.27 -0.88 -26.51
CA GLU A 33 -16.52 -1.28 -25.85
C GLU A 33 -16.35 -2.56 -25.04
N GLU A 34 -15.68 -3.57 -25.60
CA GLU A 34 -15.41 -4.83 -24.91
C GLU A 34 -14.53 -4.60 -23.66
N GLU A 35 -13.49 -3.80 -23.75
CA GLU A 35 -12.62 -3.46 -22.62
C GLU A 35 -13.33 -2.60 -21.58
N ALA A 36 -14.11 -1.61 -22.01
CA ALA A 36 -14.89 -0.77 -21.09
C ALA A 36 -15.92 -1.59 -20.30
N PHE A 37 -16.57 -2.54 -20.96
CA PHE A 37 -17.47 -3.48 -20.30
C PHE A 37 -16.72 -4.36 -19.30
N ARG A 38 -15.59 -4.97 -19.70
CA ARG A 38 -14.74 -5.76 -18.80
C ARG A 38 -14.35 -4.97 -17.54
N LEU A 39 -13.87 -3.73 -17.71
CA LEU A 39 -13.47 -2.87 -16.58
C LEU A 39 -14.64 -2.59 -15.63
N SER A 40 -15.82 -2.26 -16.17
CA SER A 40 -16.99 -2.00 -15.33
C SER A 40 -17.44 -3.21 -14.50
N GLU A 41 -17.32 -4.41 -15.07
CA GLU A 41 -17.69 -5.67 -14.41
C GLU A 41 -16.68 -6.07 -13.32
N VAL A 42 -15.36 -5.89 -13.57
CA VAL A 42 -14.35 -6.31 -12.59
C VAL A 42 -14.20 -5.32 -11.43
N ILE A 43 -14.44 -4.03 -11.66
CA ILE A 43 -14.35 -2.99 -10.61
C ILE A 43 -15.57 -3.00 -9.69
N LYS A 44 -16.73 -3.45 -10.17
CA LYS A 44 -17.99 -3.59 -9.40
C LYS A 44 -18.47 -2.32 -8.67
N GLN A 45 -18.16 -1.14 -9.21
CA GLN A 45 -18.60 0.15 -8.65
C GLN A 45 -19.42 0.94 -9.70
N PRO A 46 -20.66 0.54 -10.01
CA PRO A 46 -21.43 1.02 -11.15
C PRO A 46 -21.79 2.51 -11.09
N LYS A 47 -21.76 3.14 -9.91
CA LYS A 47 -22.01 4.58 -9.77
C LYS A 47 -20.81 5.44 -10.20
N ARG A 48 -19.60 4.94 -10.06
CA ARG A 48 -18.34 5.65 -10.32
C ARG A 48 -17.67 5.14 -11.59
N TRP A 49 -17.64 3.82 -11.78
CA TRP A 49 -16.99 3.14 -12.89
C TRP A 49 -18.03 2.62 -13.89
N THR A 50 -18.82 3.58 -14.46
CA THR A 50 -19.80 3.25 -15.50
C THR A 50 -19.10 2.82 -16.78
N VAL A 51 -19.78 2.04 -17.63
CA VAL A 51 -19.24 1.65 -18.95
C VAL A 51 -18.79 2.87 -19.75
N GLU A 52 -19.54 3.98 -19.67
CA GLU A 52 -19.19 5.21 -20.38
C GLU A 52 -17.91 5.85 -19.83
N HIS A 53 -17.71 5.86 -18.50
CA HIS A 53 -16.45 6.29 -17.92
C HIS A 53 -15.31 5.32 -18.32
N CYS A 54 -15.54 4.02 -18.28
CA CYS A 54 -14.55 3.02 -18.66
C CYS A 54 -14.13 3.12 -20.15
N LYS A 55 -15.02 3.60 -21.04
CA LYS A 55 -14.64 3.91 -22.44
C LYS A 55 -13.52 4.96 -22.54
N THR A 56 -13.46 5.89 -21.63
CA THR A 56 -12.43 6.96 -21.64
C THR A 56 -11.04 6.42 -21.29
N ILE A 57 -10.96 5.36 -20.47
CA ILE A 57 -9.71 4.76 -20.01
C ILE A 57 -9.33 3.50 -20.81
N ALA A 58 -10.27 2.84 -21.45
CA ALA A 58 -10.06 1.60 -22.21
C ALA A 58 -8.91 1.67 -23.24
N PRO A 59 -8.69 2.76 -23.99
CA PRO A 59 -7.55 2.85 -24.88
C PRO A 59 -6.20 2.77 -24.16
N TYR A 60 -6.09 3.31 -22.94
CA TYR A 60 -4.88 3.22 -22.13
C TYR A 60 -4.64 1.80 -21.65
N THR A 61 -5.65 1.14 -21.07
CA THR A 61 -5.50 -0.22 -20.54
C THR A 61 -5.20 -1.22 -21.67
N LEU A 62 -5.82 -1.07 -22.84
CA LEU A 62 -5.53 -1.88 -24.02
C LEU A 62 -4.07 -1.74 -24.46
N GLU A 63 -3.56 -0.51 -24.58
CA GLU A 63 -2.18 -0.31 -25.02
C GLU A 63 -1.16 -0.76 -23.96
N ILE A 64 -1.41 -0.44 -22.68
CA ILE A 64 -0.55 -0.88 -21.59
C ILE A 64 -0.46 -2.41 -21.59
N ASN A 65 -1.58 -3.12 -21.65
CA ASN A 65 -1.60 -4.59 -21.66
C ASN A 65 -0.97 -5.19 -22.92
N GLN A 66 -1.03 -4.48 -24.07
CA GLN A 66 -0.29 -4.87 -25.26
C GLN A 66 1.22 -4.73 -25.05
N LEU A 67 1.69 -3.57 -24.57
CA LEU A 67 3.11 -3.29 -24.36
C LEU A 67 3.73 -4.20 -23.27
N LYS A 68 2.98 -4.52 -22.22
CA LYS A 68 3.42 -5.49 -21.22
C LYS A 68 3.77 -6.83 -21.84
N LYS A 69 2.91 -7.36 -22.71
CA LYS A 69 3.13 -8.62 -23.40
C LYS A 69 4.30 -8.54 -24.40
N GLU A 70 4.37 -7.45 -25.17
CA GLU A 70 5.42 -7.24 -26.17
C GLU A 70 6.82 -7.12 -25.56
N LYS A 71 6.91 -6.54 -24.36
CA LYS A 71 8.18 -6.24 -23.67
C LYS A 71 8.46 -7.18 -22.49
N GLU A 72 7.61 -8.16 -22.24
CA GLU A 72 7.71 -9.11 -21.12
C GLU A 72 7.87 -8.38 -19.77
N VAL A 73 6.93 -7.44 -19.50
CA VAL A 73 6.94 -6.63 -18.28
C VAL A 73 5.99 -7.21 -17.26
N TYR A 74 6.48 -7.41 -16.03
CA TYR A 74 5.68 -7.72 -14.88
C TYR A 74 5.24 -6.44 -14.17
N LEU A 75 3.95 -6.08 -14.29
CA LEU A 75 3.37 -4.90 -13.66
C LEU A 75 2.73 -5.27 -12.34
N ILE A 76 3.34 -4.85 -11.24
CA ILE A 76 2.82 -5.06 -9.89
C ILE A 76 2.33 -3.75 -9.28
N ALA A 77 1.24 -3.80 -8.55
CA ALA A 77 0.60 -2.61 -7.98
C ALA A 77 0.24 -2.79 -6.50
N HIS A 78 0.42 -1.75 -5.71
CA HIS A 78 -0.05 -1.76 -4.33
C HIS A 78 -1.58 -1.63 -4.28
N SER A 79 -2.21 -2.26 -3.27
CA SER A 79 -3.66 -2.24 -3.02
C SER A 79 -4.28 -0.84 -2.94
N TYR A 80 -3.47 0.18 -2.67
CA TYR A 80 -3.92 1.58 -2.59
C TYR A 80 -3.91 2.32 -3.92
N GLN A 81 -3.52 1.68 -5.03
CA GLN A 81 -3.64 2.29 -6.35
C GLN A 81 -5.11 2.46 -6.76
N THR A 82 -5.37 3.21 -7.82
CA THR A 82 -6.73 3.39 -8.33
C THR A 82 -7.26 2.12 -9.01
N PRO A 83 -8.59 1.88 -8.99
CA PRO A 83 -9.18 0.66 -9.55
C PRO A 83 -8.85 0.40 -11.03
N ASP A 84 -8.66 1.44 -11.83
CA ASP A 84 -8.24 1.32 -13.23
C ASP A 84 -6.82 0.75 -13.39
N ILE A 85 -5.92 1.03 -12.46
CA ILE A 85 -4.60 0.41 -12.41
C ILE A 85 -4.72 -1.02 -11.86
N VAL A 86 -5.38 -1.18 -10.71
CA VAL A 86 -5.52 -2.45 -10.00
C VAL A 86 -6.16 -3.53 -10.87
N TYR A 87 -7.30 -3.22 -11.50
CA TYR A 87 -8.07 -4.18 -12.29
C TYR A 87 -7.88 -4.03 -13.80
N GLY A 88 -7.31 -2.91 -14.24
CA GLY A 88 -7.11 -2.62 -15.65
C GLY A 88 -5.80 -3.17 -16.20
N VAL A 89 -4.70 -3.02 -15.45
CA VAL A 89 -3.37 -3.26 -15.99
C VAL A 89 -2.41 -4.04 -15.10
N ALA A 90 -2.64 -4.14 -13.78
CA ALA A 90 -1.75 -4.88 -12.89
C ALA A 90 -1.83 -6.39 -13.12
N ASP A 91 -0.68 -7.07 -13.05
CA ASP A 91 -0.59 -8.54 -13.08
C ASP A 91 -0.74 -9.11 -11.68
N GLU A 92 -0.28 -8.37 -10.66
CA GLU A 92 -0.45 -8.70 -9.26
C GLU A 92 -0.73 -7.45 -8.43
N VAL A 93 -1.62 -7.59 -7.44
CA VAL A 93 -2.00 -6.53 -6.50
C VAL A 93 -1.95 -7.09 -5.09
N SER A 94 -1.21 -6.43 -4.19
CA SER A 94 -1.11 -6.86 -2.80
C SER A 94 -0.55 -5.77 -1.89
N ASP A 95 -0.18 -6.18 -0.65
CA ASP A 95 0.55 -5.35 0.32
C ASP A 95 2.08 -5.39 0.08
N SER A 96 2.81 -4.59 0.85
CA SER A 96 4.26 -4.44 0.70
C SER A 96 5.04 -5.75 0.86
N TYR A 97 4.61 -6.67 1.75
CA TYR A 97 5.31 -7.93 1.97
C TYR A 97 5.19 -8.87 0.78
N SER A 98 3.96 -9.09 0.32
CA SER A 98 3.67 -9.97 -0.80
C SER A 98 4.33 -9.46 -2.08
N LEU A 99 4.19 -8.15 -2.37
CA LEU A 99 4.80 -7.54 -3.57
C LEU A 99 6.34 -7.57 -3.52
N SER A 100 6.96 -7.48 -2.33
CA SER A 100 8.41 -7.67 -2.20
C SER A 100 8.84 -9.08 -2.58
N LYS A 101 8.07 -10.11 -2.17
CA LYS A 101 8.32 -11.50 -2.59
C LYS A 101 8.14 -11.66 -4.10
N SER A 102 7.04 -11.15 -4.64
CA SER A 102 6.75 -11.25 -6.06
C SER A 102 7.81 -10.57 -6.92
N ALA A 103 8.30 -9.40 -6.51
CA ALA A 103 9.41 -8.72 -7.19
C ALA A 103 10.71 -9.52 -7.15
N ARG A 104 11.03 -10.16 -6.00
CA ARG A 104 12.19 -11.04 -5.85
C ARG A 104 12.12 -12.27 -6.73
N ASP A 105 10.95 -12.91 -6.77
CA ASP A 105 10.72 -14.22 -7.38
C ASP A 105 10.26 -14.10 -8.85
N ALA A 106 10.05 -12.89 -9.39
CA ALA A 106 9.63 -12.65 -10.77
C ALA A 106 10.61 -13.28 -11.79
N GLU A 107 10.10 -13.83 -12.87
CA GLU A 107 10.90 -14.37 -13.96
C GLU A 107 11.26 -13.30 -15.00
N GLU A 108 10.41 -12.30 -15.16
CA GLU A 108 10.55 -11.19 -16.11
C GLU A 108 11.78 -10.32 -15.78
N GLN A 109 12.42 -9.81 -16.83
CA GLN A 109 13.58 -8.91 -16.71
C GLN A 109 13.19 -7.46 -16.42
N ILE A 110 11.93 -7.11 -16.65
CA ILE A 110 11.39 -5.75 -16.42
C ILE A 110 10.26 -5.82 -15.42
N ILE A 111 10.41 -5.12 -14.30
CA ILE A 111 9.37 -4.94 -13.29
C ILE A 111 8.91 -3.49 -13.36
N LEU A 112 7.62 -3.25 -13.62
CA LEU A 112 7.01 -1.94 -13.43
C LEU A 112 6.24 -1.94 -12.12
N PHE A 113 6.70 -1.14 -11.15
CA PHE A 113 6.12 -1.08 -9.82
C PHE A 113 5.22 0.16 -9.68
N SER A 114 3.91 -0.03 -9.79
CA SER A 114 2.91 1.02 -9.55
C SER A 114 2.61 1.15 -8.06
N SER A 115 3.28 2.10 -7.41
CA SER A 115 3.17 2.38 -5.98
C SER A 115 3.93 3.66 -5.63
N VAL A 116 4.46 3.73 -4.40
CA VAL A 116 5.39 4.77 -3.93
C VAL A 116 6.85 4.34 -4.08
N ARG A 117 7.76 5.31 -4.17
CA ARG A 117 9.16 5.13 -4.55
C ARG A 117 9.89 4.06 -3.74
N PHE A 118 9.79 4.07 -2.41
CA PHE A 118 10.52 3.11 -1.57
C PHE A 118 10.19 1.64 -1.86
N MET A 119 9.01 1.35 -2.40
CA MET A 119 8.61 -0.01 -2.80
C MET A 119 9.31 -0.42 -4.09
N ALA A 120 9.43 0.47 -5.05
CA ALA A 120 10.21 0.24 -6.28
C ALA A 120 11.71 0.10 -5.96
N GLU A 121 12.24 0.88 -5.01
CA GLU A 121 13.60 0.71 -4.47
C GLU A 121 13.78 -0.67 -3.83
N THR A 122 12.79 -1.13 -3.05
CA THR A 122 12.81 -2.49 -2.45
C THR A 122 12.86 -3.57 -3.53
N ALA A 123 12.10 -3.43 -4.61
CA ALA A 123 12.15 -4.34 -5.75
C ALA A 123 13.54 -4.34 -6.41
N LYS A 124 14.16 -3.16 -6.57
CA LYS A 124 15.52 -3.04 -7.12
C LYS A 124 16.58 -3.68 -6.22
N ILE A 125 16.47 -3.52 -4.90
CA ILE A 125 17.38 -4.17 -3.93
C ILE A 125 17.28 -5.69 -4.02
N LEU A 126 16.06 -6.23 -4.13
CA LEU A 126 15.81 -7.67 -4.17
C LEU A 126 16.13 -8.30 -5.53
N SER A 127 16.04 -7.53 -6.60
CA SER A 127 16.30 -7.95 -7.98
C SER A 127 17.23 -6.95 -8.70
N PRO A 128 18.51 -6.85 -8.28
CA PRO A 128 19.42 -5.80 -8.74
C PRO A 128 19.75 -5.87 -10.24
N ASP A 129 19.69 -7.04 -10.84
CA ASP A 129 19.99 -7.26 -12.26
C ASP A 129 18.81 -6.88 -13.18
N LYS A 130 17.61 -6.67 -12.62
CA LYS A 130 16.41 -6.34 -13.39
C LYS A 130 16.26 -4.83 -13.61
N LEU A 131 15.61 -4.49 -14.71
CA LEU A 131 15.14 -3.12 -14.93
C LEU A 131 13.88 -2.91 -14.09
N VAL A 132 13.96 -2.01 -13.09
CA VAL A 132 12.82 -1.63 -12.26
C VAL A 132 12.37 -0.24 -12.64
N LEU A 133 11.10 -0.14 -13.07
CA LEU A 133 10.44 1.10 -13.45
C LEU A 133 9.48 1.56 -12.37
N HIS A 134 9.54 2.82 -12.03
CA HIS A 134 8.59 3.51 -11.14
C HIS A 134 7.89 4.61 -11.96
N PRO A 135 6.60 4.47 -12.28
CA PRO A 135 5.93 5.33 -13.26
C PRO A 135 5.90 6.81 -12.86
N SER A 136 5.74 7.10 -11.56
CA SER A 136 5.58 8.46 -11.03
C SER A 136 6.67 8.79 -10.01
N PRO A 137 7.80 9.36 -10.43
CA PRO A 137 8.94 9.64 -9.54
C PRO A 137 8.62 10.50 -8.32
N GLU A 138 7.58 11.35 -8.42
CA GLU A 138 7.06 12.18 -7.33
C GLU A 138 6.15 11.45 -6.34
N ALA A 139 5.81 10.19 -6.58
CA ALA A 139 5.05 9.37 -5.63
C ALA A 139 5.95 8.95 -4.46
N GLY A 140 6.14 9.88 -3.51
CA GLY A 140 6.89 9.70 -2.27
C GLY A 140 6.09 9.00 -1.15
N CYS A 141 6.51 9.19 0.09
CA CYS A 141 5.79 8.71 1.28
C CYS A 141 6.19 9.57 2.48
N SER A 142 5.22 10.21 3.14
CA SER A 142 5.47 11.07 4.30
C SER A 142 6.21 10.34 5.42
N LEU A 143 5.90 9.06 5.63
CA LEU A 143 6.57 8.23 6.62
C LEU A 143 8.01 7.92 6.21
N SER A 144 8.23 7.54 4.95
CA SER A 144 9.59 7.29 4.42
C SER A 144 10.49 8.52 4.48
N GLU A 145 9.91 9.71 4.32
CA GLU A 145 10.62 10.99 4.37
C GLU A 145 10.86 11.50 5.79
N SER A 146 10.26 10.87 6.81
CA SER A 146 10.39 11.27 8.22
C SER A 146 11.70 10.87 8.87
N ILE A 147 12.48 9.98 8.26
CA ILE A 147 13.72 9.42 8.79
C ILE A 147 14.82 9.36 7.73
N THR A 148 16.05 9.56 8.13
CA THR A 148 17.23 9.44 7.29
C THR A 148 18.18 8.34 7.77
N ALA A 149 19.08 7.88 6.91
CA ALA A 149 20.16 6.97 7.29
C ALA A 149 21.02 7.53 8.45
N GLN A 150 21.21 8.86 8.50
CA GLN A 150 21.95 9.50 9.59
C GLN A 150 21.22 9.38 10.93
N ASP A 151 19.88 9.48 10.94
CA ASP A 151 19.10 9.30 12.18
C ASP A 151 19.26 7.87 12.72
N VAL A 152 19.28 6.87 11.84
CA VAL A 152 19.54 5.48 12.25
C VAL A 152 20.94 5.32 12.85
N ARG A 153 21.98 5.91 12.21
CA ARG A 153 23.34 5.90 12.77
C ARG A 153 23.39 6.55 14.16
N ASN A 154 22.77 7.71 14.33
CA ASN A 154 22.69 8.40 15.62
C ASN A 154 21.96 7.54 16.69
N LEU A 155 20.92 6.81 16.31
CA LEU A 155 20.24 5.88 17.22
C LEU A 155 21.17 4.71 17.62
N LYS A 156 21.91 4.13 16.67
CA LYS A 156 22.86 3.04 16.96
C LYS A 156 24.02 3.52 17.86
N GLU A 157 24.49 4.74 17.68
CA GLU A 157 25.49 5.35 18.58
C GLU A 157 24.94 5.57 20.01
N LYS A 158 23.69 6.02 20.12
CA LYS A 158 23.03 6.27 21.40
C LYS A 158 22.69 4.96 22.14
N TYR A 159 22.38 3.89 21.40
CA TYR A 159 21.96 2.60 21.94
C TYR A 159 22.82 1.47 21.36
N PRO A 160 24.10 1.38 21.71
CA PRO A 160 25.04 0.44 21.09
C PRO A 160 24.62 -1.03 21.35
N GLY A 161 24.62 -1.83 20.28
CA GLY A 161 24.28 -3.26 20.34
C GLY A 161 22.77 -3.57 20.42
N VAL A 162 21.90 -2.56 20.42
CA VAL A 162 20.45 -2.75 20.35
C VAL A 162 20.04 -2.93 18.89
N PRO A 163 19.36 -4.04 18.50
CA PRO A 163 18.94 -4.27 17.13
C PRO A 163 17.90 -3.24 16.66
N VAL A 164 17.98 -2.85 15.39
CA VAL A 164 17.05 -1.92 14.73
C VAL A 164 16.13 -2.69 13.80
N ALA A 165 14.85 -2.74 14.16
CA ALA A 165 13.76 -3.20 13.29
C ALA A 165 13.17 -2.02 12.55
N CYS A 166 13.16 -2.11 11.23
CA CYS A 166 12.72 -1.04 10.35
C CYS A 166 11.44 -1.42 9.61
N TYR A 167 10.38 -0.68 9.83
CA TYR A 167 9.22 -0.78 8.96
C TYR A 167 9.63 -0.43 7.51
N ILE A 168 9.21 -1.26 6.57
CA ILE A 168 9.67 -1.22 5.16
C ILE A 168 9.43 0.13 4.45
N ASN A 169 8.55 0.97 5.01
CA ASN A 169 8.21 2.30 4.51
C ASN A 169 9.34 3.31 4.76
N THR A 170 10.51 3.03 4.22
CA THR A 170 11.75 3.83 4.33
C THR A 170 12.55 3.74 3.03
N THR A 171 13.50 4.65 2.82
CA THR A 171 14.38 4.66 1.65
C THR A 171 15.38 3.49 1.66
N ALA A 172 16.01 3.23 0.51
CA ALA A 172 17.08 2.23 0.38
C ALA A 172 18.25 2.51 1.33
N GLU A 173 18.63 3.78 1.49
CA GLU A 173 19.72 4.22 2.37
C GLU A 173 19.41 3.93 3.85
N VAL A 174 18.16 4.12 4.28
CA VAL A 174 17.72 3.75 5.63
C VAL A 174 17.77 2.24 5.84
N LYS A 175 17.29 1.46 4.86
CA LYS A 175 17.34 -0.01 4.88
C LYS A 175 18.76 -0.55 4.98
N ALA A 176 19.74 0.17 4.39
CA ALA A 176 21.16 -0.19 4.46
C ALA A 176 21.78 -0.04 5.86
N GLU A 177 21.15 0.71 6.76
CA GLU A 177 21.66 0.97 8.11
C GLU A 177 20.95 0.14 9.21
N VAL A 178 19.95 -0.66 8.88
CA VAL A 178 19.15 -1.39 9.89
C VAL A 178 19.45 -2.88 9.88
N ASP A 179 19.04 -3.59 10.94
CA ASP A 179 19.36 -4.98 11.11
C ASP A 179 18.30 -5.90 10.48
N VAL A 180 17.05 -5.48 10.45
CA VAL A 180 15.95 -6.21 9.83
C VAL A 180 14.84 -5.26 9.36
N CYS A 181 14.30 -5.51 8.18
CA CYS A 181 13.05 -4.90 7.74
C CYS A 181 11.85 -5.70 8.28
N VAL A 182 10.73 -5.00 8.44
CA VAL A 182 9.44 -5.60 8.82
C VAL A 182 8.31 -4.92 8.04
N THR A 183 7.16 -5.58 7.97
CA THR A 183 5.94 -5.03 7.38
C THR A 183 4.80 -5.06 8.40
N SER A 184 3.68 -4.40 8.10
CA SER A 184 2.48 -4.45 8.94
C SER A 184 1.95 -5.86 9.18
N SER A 185 2.27 -6.82 8.29
CA SER A 185 1.84 -8.22 8.42
C SER A 185 2.74 -9.09 9.32
N ASN A 186 4.01 -8.71 9.55
CA ASN A 186 4.98 -9.59 10.20
C ASN A 186 5.78 -8.96 11.37
N TYR A 187 5.65 -7.64 11.62
CA TYR A 187 6.49 -6.93 12.61
C TYR A 187 6.39 -7.49 14.02
N LEU A 188 5.20 -7.88 14.50
CA LEU A 188 5.03 -8.47 15.82
C LEU A 188 5.83 -9.77 15.94
N LYS A 189 5.66 -10.68 14.97
CA LYS A 189 6.34 -11.98 14.94
C LYS A 189 7.85 -11.84 14.86
N ILE A 190 8.35 -10.94 14.02
CA ILE A 190 9.78 -10.74 13.80
C ILE A 190 10.41 -10.07 15.02
N CYS A 191 9.83 -8.96 15.50
CA CYS A 191 10.39 -8.19 16.63
C CYS A 191 10.40 -8.99 17.93
N GLU A 192 9.44 -9.88 18.17
CA GLU A 192 9.45 -10.78 19.31
C GLU A 192 10.67 -11.72 19.29
N LYS A 193 11.10 -12.16 18.11
CA LYS A 193 12.20 -13.11 17.92
C LYS A 193 13.59 -12.49 17.85
N LEU A 194 13.69 -11.17 17.64
CA LEU A 194 14.99 -10.49 17.66
C LEU A 194 15.73 -10.73 18.99
N PRO A 195 17.06 -10.78 19.00
CA PRO A 195 17.82 -10.98 20.23
C PRO A 195 17.74 -9.78 21.17
N GLY A 196 17.98 -10.02 22.46
CA GLY A 196 18.07 -8.99 23.49
C GLY A 196 16.74 -8.57 24.12
N GLU A 197 16.84 -7.77 25.18
CA GLU A 197 15.70 -7.25 25.96
C GLU A 197 15.19 -5.91 25.44
N LYS A 198 15.91 -5.31 24.49
CA LYS A 198 15.56 -4.02 23.86
C LYS A 198 15.63 -4.13 22.36
N LEU A 199 14.82 -3.33 21.67
CA LEU A 199 14.93 -3.10 20.23
C LEU A 199 14.59 -1.65 19.89
N ILE A 200 15.15 -1.14 18.79
CA ILE A 200 14.78 0.15 18.21
C ILE A 200 13.78 -0.12 17.09
N PHE A 201 12.65 0.57 17.10
CA PHE A 201 11.65 0.48 16.03
C PHE A 201 11.54 1.81 15.29
N VAL A 202 11.74 1.77 13.98
CA VAL A 202 11.70 2.92 13.09
C VAL A 202 10.82 2.62 11.86
N PRO A 203 10.26 3.60 11.16
CA PRO A 203 10.09 4.98 11.55
C PRO A 203 8.74 5.24 12.26
N ASP A 204 7.76 4.32 12.20
CA ASP A 204 6.37 4.57 12.60
C ASP A 204 6.16 4.48 14.11
N LYS A 205 5.74 5.61 14.70
CA LYS A 205 5.46 5.75 16.13
C LYS A 205 4.32 4.85 16.59
N PHE A 206 3.20 4.86 15.88
CA PHE A 206 1.99 4.16 16.31
C PHE A 206 2.16 2.65 16.23
N MET A 207 2.80 2.15 15.18
CA MET A 207 3.20 0.74 15.12
C MET A 207 4.20 0.40 16.24
N GLY A 208 5.14 1.30 16.55
CA GLY A 208 6.07 1.14 17.67
C GLY A 208 5.36 1.07 19.02
N GLU A 209 4.36 1.92 19.26
CA GLU A 209 3.53 1.89 20.48
C GLU A 209 2.71 0.60 20.57
N HIS A 210 2.10 0.16 19.48
CA HIS A 210 1.39 -1.13 19.43
C HIS A 210 2.35 -2.31 19.68
N LEU A 211 3.53 -2.29 19.08
CA LEU A 211 4.59 -3.28 19.33
C LEU A 211 5.02 -3.30 20.80
N GLN A 212 5.25 -2.12 21.42
CA GLN A 212 5.62 -2.02 22.85
C GLN A 212 4.53 -2.61 23.74
N ASN A 213 3.26 -2.34 23.43
CA ASN A 213 2.13 -2.91 24.18
C ASN A 213 2.08 -4.43 24.04
N SER A 214 2.28 -4.95 22.85
CA SER A 214 2.30 -6.39 22.54
C SER A 214 3.48 -7.13 23.17
N LEU A 215 4.62 -6.46 23.34
CA LEU A 215 5.84 -7.01 23.95
C LEU A 215 6.02 -6.63 25.42
N ARG A 216 4.97 -6.08 26.07
CA ARG A 216 5.03 -5.65 27.47
C ARG A 216 5.50 -6.78 28.39
N GLY A 217 6.55 -6.52 29.17
CA GLY A 217 7.19 -7.50 30.05
C GLY A 217 8.15 -8.48 29.35
N LYS A 218 8.29 -8.41 28.04
CA LYS A 218 9.25 -9.22 27.28
C LYS A 218 10.42 -8.37 26.76
N LYS A 219 10.11 -7.20 26.16
CA LYS A 219 11.11 -6.29 25.57
C LYS A 219 10.72 -4.83 25.76
N GLU A 220 11.73 -3.97 25.84
CA GLU A 220 11.61 -2.52 25.75
C GLU A 220 11.77 -2.09 24.28
N VAL A 221 10.82 -1.30 23.77
CA VAL A 221 10.88 -0.77 22.40
C VAL A 221 11.26 0.71 22.45
N ILE A 222 12.38 1.05 21.83
CA ILE A 222 12.80 2.44 21.62
C ILE A 222 12.14 2.89 20.33
N ILE A 223 11.18 3.81 20.45
CA ILE A 223 10.28 4.21 19.36
C ILE A 223 10.79 5.51 18.73
N TYR A 224 10.82 5.54 17.38
CA TYR A 224 11.04 6.76 16.61
C TYR A 224 9.72 7.52 16.43
N ASP A 225 9.78 8.85 16.25
CA ASP A 225 8.59 9.72 16.24
C ASP A 225 8.11 10.09 14.82
N GLY A 226 8.18 9.15 13.87
CA GLY A 226 7.61 9.29 12.53
C GLY A 226 6.15 8.85 12.50
N VAL A 227 5.33 9.46 11.63
CA VAL A 227 3.89 9.19 11.56
C VAL A 227 3.41 9.18 10.11
N CYS A 228 2.57 8.21 9.76
CA CYS A 228 1.87 8.21 8.48
C CYS A 228 0.76 9.27 8.47
N GLU A 229 0.84 10.24 7.52
CA GLU A 229 -0.14 11.33 7.41
C GLU A 229 -1.59 10.84 7.20
N VAL A 230 -1.77 9.67 6.59
CA VAL A 230 -3.09 9.09 6.32
C VAL A 230 -3.68 8.52 7.60
N HIS A 231 -2.94 7.65 8.29
CA HIS A 231 -3.45 6.94 9.46
C HIS A 231 -3.55 7.84 10.71
N ALA A 232 -2.78 8.93 10.76
CA ALA A 232 -2.89 9.96 11.81
C ALA A 232 -4.21 10.78 11.77
N LEU A 233 -4.98 10.70 10.69
CA LEU A 233 -6.27 11.39 10.59
C LEU A 233 -7.41 10.67 11.32
N PHE A 234 -7.21 9.41 11.66
CA PHE A 234 -8.18 8.65 12.43
C PHE A 234 -7.98 8.90 13.92
N THR A 235 -9.08 8.95 14.67
CA THR A 235 -9.09 9.13 16.14
C THR A 235 -10.05 8.15 16.80
N GLY A 236 -9.69 7.64 17.97
CA GLY A 236 -10.54 6.72 18.74
C GLY A 236 -11.90 7.32 19.08
N GLU A 237 -11.96 8.64 19.37
CA GLU A 237 -13.23 9.35 19.62
C GLU A 237 -14.21 9.21 18.43
N LYS A 238 -13.73 9.37 17.18
CA LYS A 238 -14.57 9.20 15.98
C LYS A 238 -15.03 7.76 15.86
N VAL A 239 -14.14 6.79 16.04
CA VAL A 239 -14.47 5.36 15.96
C VAL A 239 -15.53 5.01 17.01
N LEU A 240 -15.33 5.39 18.27
CA LEU A 240 -16.28 5.17 19.36
C LEU A 240 -17.64 5.80 19.07
N SER A 241 -17.66 7.03 18.53
CA SER A 241 -18.89 7.71 18.12
C SER A 241 -19.68 6.91 17.08
N TRP A 242 -18.99 6.33 16.09
CA TRP A 242 -19.63 5.49 15.08
C TRP A 242 -20.14 4.17 15.65
N LYS A 243 -19.35 3.46 16.49
CA LYS A 243 -19.79 2.25 17.20
C LYS A 243 -21.07 2.52 18.02
N GLN A 244 -21.11 3.66 18.71
CA GLN A 244 -22.25 4.02 19.54
C GLN A 244 -23.51 4.35 18.72
N ARG A 245 -23.36 5.03 17.57
CA ARG A 245 -24.46 5.29 16.63
C ARG A 245 -25.00 4.00 16.02
N ALA A 246 -24.12 3.11 15.56
CA ALA A 246 -24.50 1.80 15.03
C ALA A 246 -25.29 0.99 16.07
N LYS A 247 -24.78 0.90 17.29
CA LYS A 247 -25.45 0.21 18.41
C LYS A 247 -26.84 0.78 18.71
N ASN A 248 -27.02 2.11 18.67
CA ASN A 248 -28.30 2.76 18.94
C ASN A 248 -29.39 2.43 17.92
N ILE A 249 -29.00 2.02 16.72
CA ILE A 249 -29.94 1.58 15.63
C ILE A 249 -29.91 0.06 15.42
N GLY A 250 -29.27 -0.69 16.34
CA GLY A 250 -29.27 -2.15 16.31
C GLY A 250 -28.31 -2.78 15.29
N ILE A 251 -27.30 -2.03 14.81
CA ILE A 251 -26.25 -2.50 13.91
C ILE A 251 -25.07 -3.01 14.74
N ASP A 252 -24.59 -4.22 14.43
CA ASP A 252 -23.36 -4.80 14.96
C ASP A 252 -22.18 -4.43 14.01
N LEU A 253 -21.53 -3.31 14.32
CA LEU A 253 -20.48 -2.73 13.51
C LEU A 253 -19.11 -3.35 13.84
N GLN A 254 -18.51 -4.02 12.86
CA GLN A 254 -17.15 -4.55 12.97
C GLN A 254 -16.12 -3.51 12.54
N VAL A 255 -15.15 -3.21 13.40
CA VAL A 255 -14.10 -2.20 13.14
C VAL A 255 -12.77 -2.88 12.85
N LEU A 256 -12.26 -2.66 11.65
CA LEU A 256 -10.99 -3.23 11.17
C LEU A 256 -9.98 -2.11 10.91
N SER A 257 -8.83 -2.15 11.57
CA SER A 257 -7.85 -1.05 11.52
C SER A 257 -6.45 -1.49 11.14
N HIS A 258 -5.77 -0.61 10.43
CA HIS A 258 -4.34 -0.79 10.12
C HIS A 258 -3.47 -0.44 11.35
N PRO A 259 -2.39 -1.17 11.63
CA PRO A 259 -1.55 -0.93 12.82
C PRO A 259 -0.77 0.40 12.81
N GLU A 260 -0.75 1.15 11.70
CA GLU A 260 -0.27 2.54 11.65
C GLU A 260 -1.24 3.54 12.31
N CYS A 261 -2.40 3.10 12.81
CA CYS A 261 -3.33 3.94 13.54
C CYS A 261 -2.87 4.13 14.99
N ALA A 262 -3.26 5.26 15.58
CA ALA A 262 -2.95 5.57 16.99
C ALA A 262 -3.59 4.57 17.95
N ALA A 263 -3.03 4.46 19.17
CA ALA A 263 -3.43 3.48 20.17
C ALA A 263 -4.93 3.56 20.52
N ASP A 264 -5.49 4.76 20.62
CA ASP A 264 -6.90 5.00 20.90
C ASP A 264 -7.84 4.45 19.81
N VAL A 265 -7.39 4.44 18.55
CA VAL A 265 -8.11 3.80 17.42
C VAL A 265 -8.02 2.28 17.53
N LEU A 266 -6.81 1.76 17.81
CA LEU A 266 -6.59 0.31 17.90
C LEU A 266 -7.32 -0.32 19.10
N GLU A 267 -7.48 0.41 20.20
CA GLU A 267 -8.28 -0.02 21.37
C GLU A 267 -9.77 -0.21 21.04
N GLU A 268 -10.29 0.56 20.06
CA GLU A 268 -11.67 0.45 19.59
C GLU A 268 -11.84 -0.53 18.43
N SER A 269 -10.78 -1.17 17.96
CA SER A 269 -10.79 -2.05 16.79
C SER A 269 -11.03 -3.50 17.20
N ASP A 270 -11.86 -4.19 16.40
CA ASP A 270 -12.15 -5.62 16.59
C ASP A 270 -11.09 -6.48 15.90
N ILE A 271 -10.51 -5.98 14.80
CA ILE A 271 -9.42 -6.63 14.06
C ILE A 271 -8.34 -5.59 13.72
N ILE A 272 -7.08 -5.95 13.96
CA ILE A 272 -5.91 -5.16 13.59
C ILE A 272 -5.04 -5.97 12.62
N GLY A 273 -4.72 -5.41 11.46
CA GLY A 273 -3.93 -6.13 10.48
C GLY A 273 -3.46 -5.30 9.28
N SER A 274 -2.61 -5.90 8.44
CA SER A 274 -2.19 -5.30 7.16
C SER A 274 -3.38 -5.15 6.21
N SER A 275 -3.20 -4.38 5.14
CA SER A 275 -4.25 -4.18 4.13
C SER A 275 -4.82 -5.50 3.60
N GLU A 276 -3.97 -6.51 3.35
CA GLU A 276 -4.42 -7.84 2.91
C GLU A 276 -5.22 -8.59 3.99
N VAL A 277 -4.84 -8.45 5.25
CA VAL A 277 -5.60 -9.01 6.38
C VAL A 277 -6.97 -8.35 6.45
N LEU A 278 -7.02 -7.02 6.37
CA LEU A 278 -8.30 -6.28 6.43
C LEU A 278 -9.23 -6.66 5.29
N ILE A 279 -8.71 -6.83 4.06
CA ILE A 279 -9.49 -7.28 2.91
C ILE A 279 -10.08 -8.68 3.15
N LYS A 280 -9.21 -9.64 3.49
CA LYS A 280 -9.61 -11.05 3.72
C LYS A 280 -10.61 -11.18 4.86
N GLU A 281 -10.38 -10.50 5.96
CA GLU A 281 -11.28 -10.52 7.11
C GLU A 281 -12.62 -9.84 6.81
N SER A 282 -12.64 -8.75 6.03
CA SER A 282 -13.90 -8.13 5.59
C SER A 282 -14.75 -9.10 4.75
N ILE A 283 -14.12 -9.81 3.81
CA ILE A 283 -14.81 -10.80 2.97
C ILE A 283 -15.29 -11.97 3.84
N ARG A 284 -14.46 -12.48 4.76
CA ARG A 284 -14.83 -13.56 5.69
C ARG A 284 -16.02 -13.17 6.56
N LEU A 285 -15.99 -11.98 7.14
CA LEU A 285 -17.09 -11.46 7.98
C LEU A 285 -18.39 -11.36 7.18
N GLY A 286 -18.34 -10.89 5.92
CA GLY A 286 -19.50 -10.87 5.03
C GLY A 286 -20.09 -12.26 4.81
N GLN A 287 -19.26 -13.26 4.54
CA GLN A 287 -19.67 -14.66 4.37
C GLN A 287 -20.32 -15.24 5.64
N GLU A 288 -19.94 -14.74 6.81
CA GLU A 288 -20.54 -15.09 8.10
C GLU A 288 -21.81 -14.28 8.44
N GLY A 289 -22.24 -13.39 7.53
CA GLY A 289 -23.44 -12.56 7.68
C GLY A 289 -23.23 -11.28 8.48
N MET A 290 -21.97 -10.92 8.81
CA MET A 290 -21.60 -9.64 9.43
C MET A 290 -21.30 -8.64 8.30
N THR A 291 -22.33 -7.89 7.91
CA THR A 291 -22.28 -7.06 6.70
C THR A 291 -21.86 -5.60 6.95
N ASP A 292 -21.91 -5.15 8.21
CA ASP A 292 -21.63 -3.78 8.58
C ASP A 292 -20.17 -3.65 9.07
N ILE A 293 -19.30 -3.13 8.21
CA ILE A 293 -17.85 -3.11 8.42
C ILE A 293 -17.36 -1.66 8.36
N MET A 294 -16.52 -1.28 9.34
CA MET A 294 -15.80 -0.01 9.33
C MET A 294 -14.32 -0.27 9.07
N LEU A 295 -13.82 0.21 7.93
CA LEU A 295 -12.41 0.13 7.57
C LEU A 295 -11.68 1.42 7.96
N ILE A 296 -10.69 1.28 8.85
CA ILE A 296 -9.82 2.36 9.33
C ILE A 296 -8.44 2.22 8.70
N THR A 297 -8.37 2.59 7.45
CA THR A 297 -7.16 2.62 6.62
C THR A 297 -7.41 3.43 5.35
N GLU A 298 -6.50 3.38 4.39
CA GLU A 298 -6.63 4.02 3.07
C GLU A 298 -7.79 3.42 2.27
N CYS A 299 -8.55 4.28 1.57
CA CYS A 299 -9.82 3.90 0.93
C CYS A 299 -9.70 2.88 -0.21
N GLY A 300 -8.53 2.68 -0.82
CA GLY A 300 -8.30 1.62 -1.82
C GLY A 300 -8.54 0.21 -1.26
N THR A 301 -8.39 0.03 0.06
CA THR A 301 -8.76 -1.22 0.73
C THR A 301 -10.26 -1.50 0.59
N ALA A 302 -11.12 -0.48 0.76
CA ALA A 302 -12.56 -0.61 0.58
C ALA A 302 -12.92 -0.88 -0.89
N ASP A 303 -12.24 -0.23 -1.84
CA ASP A 303 -12.42 -0.48 -3.28
C ASP A 303 -12.15 -1.95 -3.62
N ARG A 304 -11.11 -2.56 -3.04
CA ARG A 304 -10.79 -3.98 -3.22
C ARG A 304 -11.83 -4.89 -2.57
N VAL A 305 -12.20 -4.63 -1.33
CA VAL A 305 -13.24 -5.42 -0.65
C VAL A 305 -14.52 -5.44 -1.49
N MET A 306 -14.98 -4.28 -1.99
CA MET A 306 -16.17 -4.21 -2.82
C MET A 306 -16.05 -4.96 -4.15
N ALA A 307 -14.88 -4.96 -4.77
CA ALA A 307 -14.66 -5.66 -6.03
C ALA A 307 -14.49 -7.17 -5.86
N GLU A 308 -13.90 -7.63 -4.76
CA GLU A 308 -13.52 -9.02 -4.53
C GLU A 308 -14.59 -9.84 -3.77
N THR A 309 -15.52 -9.17 -3.09
CA THR A 309 -16.63 -9.86 -2.41
C THR A 309 -17.79 -10.15 -3.36
N GLU A 310 -18.52 -11.23 -3.08
CA GLU A 310 -19.83 -11.52 -3.67
C GLU A 310 -21.00 -11.09 -2.75
N GLU A 311 -20.68 -10.71 -1.51
CA GLU A 311 -21.66 -10.31 -0.50
C GLU A 311 -21.96 -8.80 -0.57
N GLU A 312 -23.19 -8.41 -0.21
CA GLU A 312 -23.56 -7.01 -0.06
C GLU A 312 -23.04 -6.46 1.28
N LEU A 313 -21.88 -5.83 1.27
CA LEU A 313 -21.29 -5.22 2.45
C LEU A 313 -21.63 -3.73 2.56
N ASN A 314 -21.98 -3.30 3.77
CA ASN A 314 -22.07 -1.90 4.16
C ASN A 314 -20.71 -1.45 4.69
N ILE A 315 -19.84 -0.98 3.81
CA ILE A 315 -18.53 -0.48 4.23
C ILE A 315 -18.69 0.97 4.69
N LEU A 316 -18.51 1.17 5.99
CA LEU A 316 -18.47 2.47 6.63
C LEU A 316 -17.02 2.92 6.79
N GLY A 317 -16.79 4.19 6.69
CA GLY A 317 -15.46 4.75 6.92
C GLY A 317 -15.35 6.18 6.42
N THR A 318 -14.34 6.87 6.88
CA THR A 318 -13.94 8.13 6.28
C THR A 318 -13.12 7.80 5.04
N CYS A 319 -13.48 8.35 3.88
CA CYS A 319 -12.67 8.21 2.68
C CYS A 319 -11.37 9.03 2.86
N VAL A 320 -10.35 8.39 3.44
CA VAL A 320 -9.01 8.97 3.55
C VAL A 320 -8.15 8.36 2.46
N MET A 321 -7.60 9.20 1.60
CA MET A 321 -6.77 8.80 0.48
C MET A 321 -5.30 9.13 0.73
N CYS A 322 -4.41 8.22 0.38
CA CYS A 322 -3.00 8.51 0.30
C CYS A 322 -2.70 9.26 -1.00
N ARG A 323 -2.42 10.56 -0.92
CA ARG A 323 -2.08 11.38 -2.09
C ARG A 323 -0.90 10.81 -2.89
N HIS A 324 0.08 10.25 -2.21
CA HIS A 324 1.26 9.66 -2.85
C HIS A 324 0.90 8.43 -3.69
N MET A 325 0.07 7.54 -3.15
CA MET A 325 -0.40 6.34 -3.87
C MET A 325 -1.35 6.69 -5.03
N LYS A 326 -2.06 7.83 -4.96
CA LYS A 326 -2.97 8.29 -6.02
C LYS A 326 -2.28 9.20 -7.05
N THR A 327 -0.96 9.40 -6.95
CA THR A 327 -0.19 10.22 -7.89
C THR A 327 -0.01 9.52 -9.24
N THR A 328 0.13 8.18 -9.24
CA THR A 328 0.33 7.42 -10.46
C THR A 328 -0.96 7.32 -11.27
N LEU A 329 -0.86 7.66 -12.55
CA LEU A 329 -1.94 7.58 -13.53
C LEU A 329 -1.60 6.56 -14.63
N LEU A 330 -2.61 6.11 -15.40
CA LEU A 330 -2.40 5.23 -16.56
C LEU A 330 -1.46 5.86 -17.60
N GLU A 331 -1.48 7.18 -17.74
CA GLU A 331 -0.57 7.94 -18.61
C GLU A 331 0.90 7.78 -18.19
N ASP A 332 1.19 7.77 -16.90
CA ASP A 332 2.56 7.61 -16.38
C ASP A 332 3.07 6.19 -16.64
N ILE A 333 2.19 5.20 -16.46
CA ILE A 333 2.47 3.78 -16.77
C ILE A 333 2.72 3.61 -18.26
N LEU A 334 1.86 4.19 -19.11
CA LEU A 334 2.02 4.12 -20.56
C LEU A 334 3.32 4.78 -21.02
N GLN A 335 3.69 5.93 -20.44
CA GLN A 335 4.96 6.59 -20.71
C GLN A 335 6.14 5.71 -20.33
N ALA A 336 6.14 5.15 -19.13
CA ALA A 336 7.21 4.28 -18.65
C ALA A 336 7.37 3.03 -19.53
N LEU A 337 6.28 2.49 -20.06
CA LEU A 337 6.32 1.33 -20.95
C LEU A 337 6.75 1.66 -22.38
N ARG A 338 6.37 2.82 -22.91
CA ARG A 338 6.78 3.24 -24.27
C ARG A 338 8.26 3.57 -24.30
N GLU A 339 8.67 4.53 -23.49
CA GLU A 339 10.01 5.09 -23.42
C GLU A 339 10.23 5.65 -22.00
N PRO A 340 10.80 4.86 -21.08
CA PRO A 340 11.00 5.32 -19.70
C PRO A 340 11.95 6.51 -19.65
N ARG A 341 11.59 7.52 -18.87
CA ARG A 341 12.49 8.64 -18.57
C ARG A 341 13.49 8.21 -17.50
N ALA A 342 14.65 8.87 -17.44
CA ALA A 342 15.69 8.54 -16.47
C ALA A 342 15.17 8.50 -15.02
N GLU A 343 14.32 9.46 -14.64
CA GLU A 343 13.73 9.52 -13.30
C GLU A 343 12.71 8.40 -13.01
N GLN A 344 12.21 7.69 -14.02
CA GLN A 344 11.32 6.54 -13.88
C GLN A 344 12.09 5.21 -13.72
N ILE A 345 13.41 5.22 -13.94
CA ILE A 345 14.26 4.06 -13.74
C ILE A 345 14.83 4.10 -12.33
N ILE A 346 14.68 3.03 -11.58
CA ILE A 346 15.27 2.92 -10.24
C ILE A 346 16.71 2.47 -10.37
N GLU A 347 17.62 3.37 -10.04
CA GLU A 347 19.05 3.11 -9.93
C GLU A 347 19.50 3.37 -8.48
N LEU A 348 20.28 2.46 -7.92
CA LEU A 348 20.82 2.52 -6.57
C LEU A 348 22.31 2.19 -6.62
N GLU A 349 23.08 2.80 -5.72
CA GLU A 349 24.49 2.46 -5.56
C GLU A 349 24.65 1.00 -5.09
N GLN A 350 25.63 0.29 -5.63
CA GLN A 350 25.84 -1.14 -5.35
C GLN A 350 26.03 -1.40 -3.84
N GLU A 351 26.75 -0.54 -3.14
CA GLU A 351 26.96 -0.65 -1.70
C GLU A 351 25.65 -0.54 -0.91
N ILE A 352 24.74 0.34 -1.34
CA ILE A 352 23.41 0.50 -0.74
C ILE A 352 22.58 -0.79 -0.97
N ILE A 353 22.60 -1.32 -2.20
CA ILE A 353 21.89 -2.56 -2.54
C ILE A 353 22.36 -3.70 -1.64
N GLU A 354 23.67 -3.93 -1.50
CA GLU A 354 24.22 -5.03 -0.72
C GLU A 354 23.84 -4.94 0.76
N LYS A 355 23.96 -3.76 1.35
CA LYS A 355 23.62 -3.53 2.76
C LYS A 355 22.11 -3.64 3.02
N ALA A 356 21.30 -2.99 2.19
CA ALA A 356 19.84 -3.01 2.32
C ALA A 356 19.26 -4.40 2.06
N LYS A 357 19.87 -5.18 1.14
CA LYS A 357 19.46 -6.55 0.88
C LYS A 357 19.57 -7.44 2.12
N PHE A 358 20.61 -7.25 2.95
CA PHE A 358 20.75 -7.98 4.19
C PHE A 358 19.53 -7.80 5.10
N SER A 359 19.08 -6.59 5.35
CA SER A 359 17.94 -6.33 6.23
C SER A 359 16.61 -6.87 5.68
N LEU A 360 16.45 -6.92 4.36
CA LEU A 360 15.30 -7.52 3.69
C LEU A 360 15.36 -9.06 3.71
N ASP A 361 16.52 -9.65 3.48
CA ASP A 361 16.71 -11.11 3.59
C ASP A 361 16.45 -11.60 5.03
N GLU A 362 16.87 -10.84 6.04
CA GLU A 362 16.53 -11.10 7.43
C GLU A 362 15.02 -11.03 7.68
N MET A 363 14.28 -10.10 7.06
CA MET A 363 12.82 -10.07 7.13
C MET A 363 12.22 -11.40 6.66
N PHE A 364 12.64 -11.91 5.50
CA PHE A 364 12.12 -13.17 4.98
C PHE A 364 12.52 -14.35 5.90
N ARG A 365 13.77 -14.40 6.34
CA ARG A 365 14.28 -15.44 7.24
C ARG A 365 13.48 -15.51 8.55
N TYR A 366 13.25 -14.37 9.21
CA TYR A 366 12.48 -14.33 10.46
C TYR A 366 10.99 -14.58 10.27
N ALA A 367 10.43 -14.22 9.11
CA ALA A 367 9.04 -14.48 8.81
C ALA A 367 8.74 -15.99 8.62
N GLU A 368 9.74 -16.79 8.20
CA GLU A 368 9.62 -18.24 8.05
C GLU A 368 9.83 -19.03 9.35
N LEU A 369 10.51 -18.45 10.34
CA LEU A 369 10.67 -19.03 11.68
C LEU A 369 9.37 -19.03 12.47
#